data_cf89265a3a71d067e0b9d953c29ef0ac
#
_entry.id   cf89265a3a71d067e0b9d953c29ef0ac
#
_cell.length_a   1.000
_cell.length_b   1.000
_cell.length_c   1.000
_cell.angle_alpha   90.00
_cell.angle_beta   90.00
_cell.angle_gamma   90.00
#
_symmetry.space_group_name_H-M   'P 1'
#
loop_
_entity.id
_entity.type
_entity.pdbx_description
1 polymer ?
#
loop_
_entity_poly.entity_id
_entity_poly.type
_entity_poly.pdbx_seq_one_letter_code
_entity_poly.pdbx_strand_id
1 'polypeptide(L)'
;LFGIHGRAMADEKGCWPIQSRMGIDVMSINLLVENEEDPVVWRGPVIAGAVKQFWTDVVWKDVDFLFVDMPPGTGDVPLTVFQSLPVDGIVVVASPQELVSMIVAKAVNMAEMMKVPMLGIVENMSYIVCPDCGKHINVFGNSHVDEVAAKHHLPVLAKCPIDPKLAELSD
;
A
#
# COMPACT_ATOMS: atom_id res chain seq x y z
N LEU A 1 -5.58 2.45 -12.01
CA LEU A 1 -6.41 2.10 -10.84
C LEU A 1 -7.37 3.22 -10.46
N PHE A 2 -6.90 4.47 -10.34
CA PHE A 2 -7.73 5.62 -9.97
C PHE A 2 -8.26 6.42 -11.17
N GLY A 3 -7.97 5.99 -12.41
CA GLY A 3 -8.33 6.71 -13.63
C GLY A 3 -7.74 8.12 -13.69
N ILE A 4 -6.55 8.29 -13.18
CA ILE A 4 -5.83 9.56 -13.12
C ILE A 4 -4.83 9.60 -14.26
N HIS A 5 -4.83 10.71 -15.00
CA HIS A 5 -3.89 11.00 -16.08
C HIS A 5 -3.34 12.42 -15.89
N GLY A 6 -2.10 12.61 -16.33
CA GLY A 6 -1.43 13.91 -16.31
C GLY A 6 -0.46 14.08 -15.14
N ARG A 7 0.02 15.30 -14.95
CA ARG A 7 1.05 15.66 -13.98
C ARG A 7 0.48 16.43 -12.79
N ALA A 8 1.03 16.17 -11.62
CA ALA A 8 0.79 17.01 -10.45
C ALA A 8 1.37 18.42 -10.70
N MET A 9 0.59 19.43 -10.37
CA MET A 9 0.97 20.83 -10.54
C MET A 9 1.53 21.37 -9.23
N ALA A 10 2.53 22.26 -9.33
CA ALA A 10 3.07 22.95 -8.17
C ALA A 10 2.92 24.46 -8.34
N ASP A 11 2.66 25.16 -7.25
CA ASP A 11 2.62 26.61 -7.16
C ASP A 11 3.37 27.09 -5.91
N GLU A 12 3.21 28.37 -5.55
CA GLU A 12 3.84 28.97 -4.36
C GLU A 12 3.42 28.32 -3.03
N LYS A 13 2.29 27.59 -3.03
CA LYS A 13 1.75 26.91 -1.83
C LYS A 13 2.27 25.47 -1.68
N GLY A 14 2.77 24.89 -2.75
CA GLY A 14 3.28 23.51 -2.77
C GLY A 14 2.81 22.72 -3.98
N CYS A 15 2.92 21.40 -3.89
CA CYS A 15 2.50 20.48 -4.93
C CYS A 15 1.06 20.01 -4.68
N TRP A 16 0.21 20.08 -5.71
CA TRP A 16 -1.18 19.70 -5.60
C TRP A 16 -1.39 18.24 -6.02
N PRO A 17 -2.03 17.42 -5.19
CA PRO A 17 -2.40 16.08 -5.57
C PRO A 17 -3.44 16.09 -6.69
N ILE A 18 -3.50 15.03 -7.47
CA ILE A 18 -4.54 14.87 -8.50
C ILE A 18 -5.73 14.15 -7.89
N GLN A 19 -6.90 14.74 -8.02
CA GLN A 19 -8.12 14.16 -7.49
C GLN A 19 -8.72 13.14 -8.47
N SER A 20 -9.03 11.96 -7.97
CA SER A 20 -9.74 10.93 -8.71
C SER A 20 -11.23 11.30 -8.88
N ARG A 21 -11.94 10.57 -9.77
CA ARG A 21 -13.39 10.74 -9.96
C ARG A 21 -14.21 10.48 -8.69
N MET A 22 -13.65 9.73 -7.75
CA MET A 22 -14.28 9.41 -6.45
C MET A 22 -13.96 10.44 -5.35
N GLY A 23 -13.25 11.51 -5.67
CA GLY A 23 -12.84 12.54 -4.70
C GLY A 23 -11.62 12.15 -3.86
N ILE A 24 -10.90 11.11 -4.23
CA ILE A 24 -9.66 10.69 -3.55
C ILE A 24 -8.51 11.51 -4.13
N ASP A 25 -7.77 12.21 -3.27
CA ASP A 25 -6.55 12.91 -3.65
C ASP A 25 -5.39 11.92 -3.73
N VAL A 26 -4.70 11.86 -4.86
CA VAL A 26 -3.62 10.92 -5.13
C VAL A 26 -2.33 11.65 -5.45
N MET A 27 -1.24 11.20 -4.83
CA MET A 27 0.11 11.64 -5.15
C MET A 27 1.02 10.43 -5.36
N SER A 28 1.80 10.49 -6.43
CA SER A 28 2.78 9.47 -6.79
C SER A 28 3.97 10.11 -7.47
N ILE A 29 5.13 9.46 -7.36
CA ILE A 29 6.34 9.86 -8.09
C ILE A 29 6.08 9.91 -9.59
N ASN A 30 5.29 8.97 -10.12
CA ASN A 30 4.94 8.94 -11.54
C ASN A 30 4.16 10.17 -12.01
N LEU A 31 3.50 10.88 -11.11
CA LEU A 31 2.80 12.13 -11.42
C LEU A 31 3.74 13.35 -11.46
N LEU A 32 5.01 13.19 -11.10
CA LEU A 32 6.04 14.24 -11.09
C LEU A 32 7.02 14.13 -12.25
N VAL A 33 7.08 13.00 -12.95
CA VAL A 33 7.98 12.79 -14.11
C VAL A 33 7.39 13.41 -15.38
N GLU A 34 8.26 13.70 -16.35
CA GLU A 34 7.83 14.33 -17.61
C GLU A 34 7.05 13.39 -18.51
N ASN A 35 7.49 12.14 -18.60
CA ASN A 35 6.79 11.10 -19.34
C ASN A 35 6.46 9.95 -18.38
N GLU A 36 5.26 9.40 -18.51
CA GLU A 36 4.80 8.25 -17.69
C GLU A 36 5.66 6.98 -17.91
N GLU A 37 6.32 6.88 -19.07
CA GLU A 37 7.22 5.77 -19.43
C GLU A 37 8.65 5.96 -18.93
N ASP A 38 9.00 7.13 -18.38
CA ASP A 38 10.35 7.39 -17.91
C ASP A 38 10.62 6.57 -16.63
N PRO A 39 11.71 5.78 -16.62
CA PRO A 39 12.04 4.99 -15.44
C PRO A 39 12.49 5.92 -14.30
N VAL A 40 11.82 5.81 -13.17
CA VAL A 40 12.23 6.50 -11.94
C VAL A 40 13.42 5.77 -11.31
N VAL A 41 14.63 6.12 -11.71
CA VAL A 41 15.87 5.54 -11.18
C VAL A 41 16.37 6.37 -9.99
N TRP A 42 15.70 6.23 -8.85
CA TRP A 42 16.10 6.93 -7.64
C TRP A 42 16.81 5.99 -6.67
N ARG A 43 17.88 6.47 -6.08
CA ARG A 43 18.59 5.74 -5.03
C ARG A 43 17.96 6.05 -3.67
N GLY A 44 18.15 5.17 -2.69
CA GLY A 44 17.53 5.23 -1.36
C GLY A 44 17.43 6.63 -0.74
N PRO A 45 18.51 7.45 -0.66
CA PRO A 45 18.44 8.78 -0.07
C PRO A 45 17.49 9.74 -0.79
N VAL A 46 17.38 9.62 -2.13
CA VAL A 46 16.48 10.46 -2.94
C VAL A 46 15.02 10.05 -2.70
N ILE A 47 14.75 8.74 -2.64
CA ILE A 47 13.41 8.23 -2.32
C ILE A 47 13.00 8.67 -0.92
N ALA A 48 13.89 8.57 0.06
CA ALA A 48 13.65 9.03 1.42
C ALA A 48 13.33 10.54 1.48
N GLY A 49 14.02 11.35 0.68
CA GLY A 49 13.72 12.77 0.50
C GLY A 49 12.32 12.99 -0.06
N ALA A 50 11.95 12.26 -1.12
CA ALA A 50 10.63 12.35 -1.74
C ALA A 50 9.49 11.98 -0.80
N VAL A 51 9.67 10.95 0.04
CA VAL A 51 8.69 10.57 1.06
C VAL A 51 8.40 11.74 2.02
N LYS A 52 9.46 12.42 2.46
CA LYS A 52 9.30 13.61 3.32
C LYS A 52 8.60 14.74 2.59
N GLN A 53 8.99 15.01 1.35
CA GLN A 53 8.36 16.05 0.53
C GLN A 53 6.90 15.74 0.25
N PHE A 54 6.49 14.49 0.08
CA PHE A 54 5.09 14.13 -0.06
C PHE A 54 4.27 14.45 1.20
N TRP A 55 4.90 14.46 2.34
CA TRP A 55 4.27 14.88 3.58
C TRP A 55 4.27 16.40 3.77
N THR A 56 5.40 17.07 3.49
CA THR A 56 5.58 18.49 3.81
C THR A 56 5.16 19.44 2.70
N ASP A 57 5.36 19.07 1.44
CA ASP A 57 5.25 19.97 0.30
C ASP A 57 3.99 19.71 -0.55
N VAL A 58 3.27 18.61 -0.29
CA VAL A 58 1.98 18.35 -0.93
C VAL A 58 0.87 19.05 -0.14
N VAL A 59 0.02 19.77 -0.86
CA VAL A 59 -1.12 20.49 -0.28
C VAL A 59 -2.26 19.48 -0.08
N TRP A 60 -2.16 18.69 0.99
CA TRP A 60 -3.25 17.85 1.46
C TRP A 60 -4.31 18.75 2.10
N LYS A 61 -5.44 18.90 1.46
CA LYS A 61 -6.55 19.71 1.99
C LYS A 61 -7.12 19.08 3.28
N ASP A 62 -8.40 19.23 3.50
CA ASP A 62 -9.13 18.61 4.62
C ASP A 62 -9.32 17.11 4.34
N VAL A 63 -8.25 16.31 4.53
CA VAL A 63 -8.30 14.84 4.39
C VAL A 63 -8.48 14.21 5.76
N ASP A 64 -9.43 13.28 5.87
CA ASP A 64 -9.69 12.53 7.11
C ASP A 64 -8.70 11.37 7.28
N PHE A 65 -8.27 10.75 6.18
CA PHE A 65 -7.38 9.60 6.15
C PHE A 65 -6.31 9.76 5.08
N LEU A 66 -5.06 9.48 5.43
CA LEU A 66 -3.95 9.38 4.50
C LEU A 66 -3.44 7.92 4.45
N PHE A 67 -3.48 7.32 3.28
CA PHE A 67 -2.93 6.00 3.04
C PHE A 67 -1.59 6.12 2.33
N VAL A 68 -0.56 5.46 2.87
CA VAL A 68 0.76 5.38 2.27
C VAL A 68 0.97 3.96 1.76
N ASP A 69 0.93 3.79 0.45
CA ASP A 69 1.27 2.52 -0.21
C ASP A 69 2.79 2.40 -0.32
N MET A 70 3.36 1.40 0.35
CA MET A 70 4.80 1.23 0.48
C MET A 70 5.31 0.12 -0.44
N PRO A 71 6.55 0.21 -0.95
CA PRO A 71 7.17 -0.88 -1.66
C PRO A 71 7.32 -2.11 -0.74
N PRO A 72 7.41 -3.32 -1.31
CA PRO A 72 7.55 -4.54 -0.52
C PRO A 72 8.86 -4.57 0.27
N GLY A 73 8.81 -5.19 1.43
CA GLY A 73 9.96 -5.41 2.29
C GLY A 73 10.15 -4.37 3.40
N THR A 74 11.30 -4.43 4.05
CA THR A 74 11.66 -3.63 5.23
C THR A 74 12.85 -2.70 4.96
N GLY A 75 12.93 -2.19 3.73
CA GLY A 75 14.04 -1.33 3.29
C GLY A 75 13.93 0.13 3.75
N ASP A 76 14.68 1.01 3.08
CA ASP A 76 14.82 2.43 3.46
C ASP A 76 13.51 3.22 3.40
N VAL A 77 12.60 2.87 2.49
CA VAL A 77 11.34 3.61 2.31
C VAL A 77 10.40 3.42 3.51
N PRO A 78 10.02 2.17 3.90
CA PRO A 78 9.25 1.95 5.14
C PRO A 78 9.89 2.59 6.36
N LEU A 79 11.21 2.43 6.52
CA LEU A 79 11.93 3.03 7.65
C LEU A 79 11.79 4.55 7.67
N THR A 80 11.94 5.20 6.51
CA THR A 80 11.78 6.66 6.38
C THR A 80 10.37 7.11 6.68
N VAL A 81 9.35 6.38 6.19
CA VAL A 81 7.93 6.67 6.49
C VAL A 81 7.72 6.67 8.00
N PHE A 82 8.10 5.59 8.69
CA PHE A 82 7.90 5.47 10.14
C PHE A 82 8.71 6.46 10.97
N GLN A 83 9.85 6.93 10.48
CA GLN A 83 10.67 7.92 11.18
C GLN A 83 10.23 9.36 10.92
N SER A 84 9.53 9.61 9.83
CA SER A 84 9.29 10.98 9.34
C SER A 84 7.82 11.38 9.36
N LEU A 85 6.89 10.42 9.33
CA LEU A 85 5.45 10.67 9.31
C LEU A 85 4.81 10.22 10.64
N PRO A 86 3.79 10.93 11.11
CA PRO A 86 3.02 10.52 12.28
C PRO A 86 2.04 9.39 11.90
N VAL A 87 2.57 8.18 11.76
CA VAL A 87 1.80 7.01 11.34
C VAL A 87 0.96 6.47 12.50
N ASP A 88 -0.36 6.43 12.35
CA ASP A 88 -1.30 5.92 13.36
C ASP A 88 -1.35 4.39 13.40
N GLY A 89 -1.02 3.71 12.30
CA GLY A 89 -1.02 2.25 12.26
C GLY A 89 -0.62 1.65 10.93
N ILE A 90 -0.34 0.36 10.95
CA ILE A 90 0.13 -0.43 9.82
C ILE A 90 -0.90 -1.53 9.50
N VAL A 91 -1.28 -1.65 8.23
CA VAL A 91 -2.00 -2.81 7.69
C VAL A 91 -1.02 -3.61 6.83
N VAL A 92 -0.83 -4.88 7.15
CA VAL A 92 -0.02 -5.79 6.33
C VAL A 92 -0.89 -6.42 5.27
N VAL A 93 -0.50 -6.26 4.01
CA VAL A 93 -1.14 -6.92 2.88
C VAL A 93 -0.26 -8.06 2.40
N ALA A 94 -0.80 -9.27 2.34
CA ALA A 94 -0.06 -10.46 1.94
C ALA A 94 -0.93 -11.40 1.08
N SER A 95 -0.30 -12.27 0.30
CA SER A 95 -0.98 -13.33 -0.45
C SER A 95 -0.84 -14.69 0.25
N PRO A 96 -1.68 -15.71 -0.06
CA PRO A 96 -1.68 -17.02 0.62
C PRO A 96 -0.48 -17.92 0.33
N GLN A 97 0.70 -17.39 0.06
CA GLN A 97 1.89 -18.19 -0.24
C GLN A 97 2.69 -18.53 1.02
N GLU A 98 3.52 -19.57 0.97
CA GLU A 98 4.30 -20.06 2.13
C GLU A 98 5.19 -19.01 2.82
N LEU A 99 5.57 -17.96 2.09
CA LEU A 99 6.39 -16.85 2.62
C LEU A 99 5.64 -15.83 3.48
N VAL A 100 4.32 -15.94 3.56
CA VAL A 100 3.46 -15.00 4.32
C VAL A 100 3.90 -14.88 5.77
N SER A 101 4.21 -15.99 6.43
CA SER A 101 4.59 -15.98 7.86
C SER A 101 5.87 -15.16 8.09
N MET A 102 6.85 -15.24 7.21
CA MET A 102 8.11 -14.50 7.32
C MET A 102 7.93 -13.01 7.00
N ILE A 103 7.11 -12.68 6.01
CA ILE A 103 6.81 -11.28 5.65
C ILE A 103 6.08 -10.60 6.81
N VAL A 104 5.05 -11.24 7.35
CA VAL A 104 4.30 -10.73 8.49
C VAL A 104 5.21 -10.57 9.71
N ALA A 105 6.03 -11.58 10.03
CA ALA A 105 6.95 -11.51 11.16
C ALA A 105 7.95 -10.34 11.03
N LYS A 106 8.49 -10.11 9.83
CA LYS A 106 9.37 -8.95 9.59
C LYS A 106 8.64 -7.62 9.76
N ALA A 107 7.40 -7.53 9.27
CA ALA A 107 6.59 -6.33 9.42
C ALA A 107 6.25 -6.06 10.90
N VAL A 108 5.89 -7.10 11.66
CA VAL A 108 5.64 -7.01 13.11
C VAL A 108 6.90 -6.51 13.84
N ASN A 109 8.04 -7.15 13.60
CA ASN A 109 9.28 -6.76 14.24
C ASN A 109 9.66 -5.30 13.93
N MET A 110 9.46 -4.85 12.68
CA MET A 110 9.70 -3.47 12.30
C MET A 110 8.74 -2.52 13.03
N ALA A 111 7.44 -2.84 13.05
CA ALA A 111 6.43 -2.03 13.73
C ALA A 111 6.76 -1.88 15.23
N GLU A 112 7.16 -2.95 15.90
CA GLU A 112 7.59 -2.95 17.29
C GLU A 112 8.82 -2.06 17.51
N MET A 113 9.85 -2.20 16.67
CA MET A 113 11.06 -1.37 16.72
C MET A 113 10.73 0.11 16.55
N MET A 114 9.78 0.44 15.66
CA MET A 114 9.37 1.81 15.36
C MET A 114 8.26 2.32 16.28
N LYS A 115 7.74 1.46 17.17
CA LYS A 115 6.62 1.74 18.08
C LYS A 115 5.35 2.21 17.37
N VAL A 116 5.08 1.66 16.18
CA VAL A 116 3.87 1.94 15.40
C VAL A 116 2.88 0.79 15.59
N PRO A 117 1.60 1.06 15.89
CA PRO A 117 0.60 0.00 16.07
C PRO A 117 0.36 -0.81 14.80
N MET A 118 0.21 -2.12 14.96
CA MET A 118 -0.26 -2.99 13.87
C MET A 118 -1.78 -3.10 13.96
N LEU A 119 -2.48 -2.68 12.91
CA LEU A 119 -3.95 -2.70 12.85
C LEU A 119 -4.49 -4.08 12.46
N GLY A 120 -3.73 -4.83 11.66
CA GLY A 120 -4.09 -6.17 11.25
C GLY A 120 -3.52 -6.59 9.90
N ILE A 121 -4.03 -7.72 9.40
CA ILE A 121 -3.60 -8.34 8.15
C ILE A 121 -4.76 -8.38 7.15
N VAL A 122 -4.48 -8.05 5.90
CA VAL A 122 -5.37 -8.30 4.76
C VAL A 122 -4.73 -9.37 3.89
N GLU A 123 -5.43 -10.49 3.68
CA GLU A 123 -5.02 -11.48 2.71
C GLU A 123 -5.58 -11.12 1.34
N ASN A 124 -4.72 -10.67 0.44
CA ASN A 124 -5.08 -10.39 -0.94
C ASN A 124 -4.93 -11.63 -1.82
N MET A 125 -5.70 -11.72 -2.89
CA MET A 125 -5.71 -12.89 -3.80
C MET A 125 -6.00 -14.22 -3.07
N SER A 126 -6.84 -14.18 -2.05
CA SER A 126 -7.10 -15.30 -1.15
C SER A 126 -7.75 -16.49 -1.86
N TYR A 127 -8.68 -16.23 -2.77
CA TYR A 127 -9.44 -17.24 -3.50
C TYR A 127 -10.03 -16.67 -4.79
N ILE A 128 -10.51 -17.56 -5.66
CA ILE A 128 -11.39 -17.20 -6.78
C ILE A 128 -12.80 -17.72 -6.50
N VAL A 129 -13.80 -16.96 -6.85
CA VAL A 129 -15.20 -17.41 -6.83
C VAL A 129 -15.53 -18.04 -8.18
N CYS A 130 -15.91 -19.32 -8.19
CA CYS A 130 -16.37 -19.99 -9.40
C CYS A 130 -17.62 -19.27 -9.97
N PRO A 131 -17.61 -18.81 -11.23
CA PRO A 131 -18.75 -18.09 -11.80
C PRO A 131 -20.01 -18.95 -11.95
N ASP A 132 -19.85 -20.28 -12.08
CA ASP A 132 -20.99 -21.19 -12.31
C ASP A 132 -21.68 -21.63 -11.02
N CYS A 133 -20.93 -21.89 -9.96
CA CYS A 133 -21.48 -22.48 -8.74
C CYS A 133 -21.18 -21.72 -7.45
N GLY A 134 -20.45 -20.61 -7.52
CA GLY A 134 -20.09 -19.77 -6.37
C GLY A 134 -19.08 -20.39 -5.39
N LYS A 135 -18.53 -21.58 -5.70
CA LYS A 135 -17.53 -22.23 -4.85
C LYS A 135 -16.22 -21.45 -4.82
N HIS A 136 -15.65 -21.30 -3.63
CA HIS A 136 -14.34 -20.72 -3.46
C HIS A 136 -13.26 -21.72 -3.86
N ILE A 137 -12.32 -21.27 -4.68
CA ILE A 137 -11.18 -22.06 -5.18
C ILE A 137 -9.90 -21.38 -4.68
N ASN A 138 -9.14 -22.08 -3.86
CA ASN A 138 -7.88 -21.58 -3.31
C ASN A 138 -6.76 -21.83 -4.33
N VAL A 139 -6.49 -20.84 -5.18
CA VAL A 139 -5.52 -20.95 -6.28
C VAL A 139 -4.09 -21.11 -5.78
N PHE A 140 -3.76 -20.49 -4.66
CA PHE A 140 -2.44 -20.51 -4.05
C PHE A 140 -2.32 -21.49 -2.87
N GLY A 141 -3.21 -22.50 -2.81
CA GLY A 141 -3.26 -23.45 -1.71
C GLY A 141 -4.07 -22.97 -0.51
N ASN A 142 -3.91 -23.66 0.61
CA ASN A 142 -4.62 -23.30 1.84
C ASN A 142 -4.01 -22.04 2.47
N SER A 143 -4.87 -21.16 2.88
CA SER A 143 -4.45 -19.96 3.62
C SER A 143 -3.99 -20.33 5.03
N HIS A 144 -2.85 -19.78 5.43
CA HIS A 144 -2.33 -19.87 6.79
C HIS A 144 -2.41 -18.52 7.52
N VAL A 145 -3.10 -17.53 6.95
CA VAL A 145 -3.13 -16.17 7.50
C VAL A 145 -3.74 -16.13 8.90
N ASP A 146 -4.76 -16.94 9.18
CA ASP A 146 -5.39 -16.99 10.49
C ASP A 146 -4.42 -17.50 11.57
N GLU A 147 -3.61 -18.51 11.26
CA GLU A 147 -2.59 -19.06 12.16
C GLU A 147 -1.48 -18.03 12.43
N VAL A 148 -1.03 -17.35 11.35
CA VAL A 148 -0.02 -16.30 11.46
C VAL A 148 -0.54 -15.10 12.25
N ALA A 149 -1.76 -14.67 11.98
CA ALA A 149 -2.42 -13.58 12.70
C ALA A 149 -2.56 -13.91 14.19
N ALA A 150 -3.04 -15.11 14.51
CA ALA A 150 -3.18 -15.57 15.90
C ALA A 150 -1.83 -15.61 16.63
N LYS A 151 -0.77 -16.09 15.98
CA LYS A 151 0.59 -16.13 16.53
C LYS A 151 1.10 -14.75 16.94
N HIS A 152 0.75 -13.71 16.19
CA HIS A 152 1.17 -12.34 16.44
C HIS A 152 0.10 -11.48 17.13
N HIS A 153 -1.00 -12.09 17.58
CA HIS A 153 -2.14 -11.42 18.22
C HIS A 153 -2.74 -10.30 17.36
N LEU A 154 -2.76 -10.49 16.04
CA LEU A 154 -3.30 -9.55 15.07
C LEU A 154 -4.66 -10.03 14.52
N PRO A 155 -5.60 -9.14 14.23
CA PRO A 155 -6.81 -9.49 13.52
C PRO A 155 -6.55 -9.71 12.02
N VAL A 156 -7.26 -10.67 11.41
CA VAL A 156 -7.42 -10.71 9.95
C VAL A 156 -8.55 -9.77 9.59
N LEU A 157 -8.21 -8.66 8.94
CA LEU A 157 -9.17 -7.59 8.62
C LEU A 157 -10.05 -7.98 7.42
N ALA A 158 -9.46 -8.62 6.42
CA ALA A 158 -10.16 -9.07 5.23
C ALA A 158 -9.41 -10.20 4.50
N LYS A 159 -10.18 -10.99 3.73
CA LYS A 159 -9.69 -11.91 2.69
C LYS A 159 -10.29 -11.48 1.36
N CYS A 160 -9.48 -10.91 0.48
CA CYS A 160 -9.92 -10.39 -0.80
C CYS A 160 -9.80 -11.45 -1.89
N PRO A 161 -10.83 -11.66 -2.72
CA PRO A 161 -10.76 -12.59 -3.84
C PRO A 161 -9.89 -12.05 -4.98
N ILE A 162 -9.45 -12.95 -5.85
CA ILE A 162 -8.99 -12.59 -7.19
C ILE A 162 -10.26 -12.27 -8.00
N ASP A 163 -10.42 -11.02 -8.38
CA ASP A 163 -11.55 -10.56 -9.21
C ASP A 163 -11.04 -10.11 -10.59
N PRO A 164 -11.34 -10.86 -11.67
CA PRO A 164 -10.94 -10.48 -13.02
C PRO A 164 -11.44 -9.10 -13.46
N LYS A 165 -12.57 -8.64 -12.92
CA LYS A 165 -13.10 -7.30 -13.21
C LYS A 165 -12.19 -6.17 -12.74
N LEU A 166 -11.41 -6.40 -11.67
CA LEU A 166 -10.43 -5.40 -11.22
C LEU A 166 -9.32 -5.20 -12.25
N ALA A 167 -8.90 -6.25 -12.94
CA ALA A 167 -7.93 -6.15 -14.03
C ALA A 167 -8.51 -5.35 -15.22
N GLU A 168 -9.74 -5.68 -15.64
CA GLU A 168 -10.43 -4.96 -16.72
C GLU A 168 -10.65 -3.47 -16.42
N LEU A 169 -10.86 -3.11 -15.16
CA LEU A 169 -11.07 -1.72 -14.73
C LEU A 169 -9.75 -0.95 -14.53
N SER A 170 -8.62 -1.64 -14.53
CA SER A 170 -7.30 -1.04 -14.28
C SER A 170 -6.54 -0.72 -15.56
N ASP A 171 -7.02 -1.22 -16.71
CA ASP A 171 -6.56 -0.90 -18.06
C ASP A 171 -7.32 0.33 -18.58
#